data_ceebb18138eb0cf72f7175ec15472b3a
#
_entry.id   ceebb18138eb0cf72f7175ec15472b3a
#
_cell.length_a   1.000
_cell.length_b   1.000
_cell.length_c   1.000
_cell.angle_alpha   90.00
_cell.angle_beta   90.00
_cell.angle_gamma   90.00
#
_symmetry.space_group_name_H-M   'P 1'
#
loop_
_entity.id
_entity.type
_entity.pdbx_description
1 polymer ?
#
loop_
_entity_poly.entity_id
_entity_poly.type
_entity_poly.pdbx_seq_one_letter_code
_entity_poly.pdbx_strand_id
1 'polypeptide(L)' 'DAVRRVHIPLADTLAVSRLLEQGFCGIALYDGADGQPALRLERPNPA' A
#
# COMPACT_ATOMS: atom_id res chain seq x y z
N ASP A 1 -9.52 12.06 -10.16
CA ASP A 1 -9.71 10.82 -9.44
C ASP A 1 -9.45 11.00 -7.96
N ALA A 2 -10.21 10.31 -7.16
CA ALA A 2 -10.26 10.58 -5.74
C ALA A 2 -9.35 9.69 -4.89
N VAL A 3 -8.71 8.69 -5.45
CA VAL A 3 -7.96 7.72 -4.64
C VAL A 3 -6.59 7.46 -5.24
N ARG A 4 -5.58 7.52 -4.39
CA ARG A 4 -4.22 7.15 -4.77
C ARG A 4 -3.93 5.73 -4.27
N ARG A 5 -3.42 4.88 -5.14
CA ARG A 5 -3.10 3.48 -4.81
C ARG A 5 -1.61 3.22 -4.94
N VAL A 6 -1.09 2.45 -4.00
CA VAL A 6 0.31 2.04 -4.03
C VAL A 6 0.37 0.55 -3.74
N HIS A 7 1.21 -0.15 -4.50
CA HIS A 7 1.44 -1.59 -4.32
C HIS A 7 2.89 -1.80 -3.92
N ILE A 8 3.11 -2.42 -2.76
CA ILE A 8 4.47 -2.65 -2.28
C ILE A 8 4.58 -4.06 -1.69
N PRO A 9 5.80 -4.66 -1.73
CA PRO A 9 6.02 -5.95 -1.08
C PRO A 9 5.79 -5.83 0.42
N LEU A 10 5.15 -6.82 1.01
CA LEU A 10 4.90 -6.82 2.44
C LEU A 10 6.21 -6.83 3.22
N ALA A 11 7.26 -7.44 2.67
CA ALA A 11 8.56 -7.49 3.32
C ALA A 11 9.23 -6.13 3.43
N ASP A 12 8.80 -5.16 2.63
CA ASP A 12 9.34 -3.79 2.68
C ASP A 12 8.64 -3.01 3.79
N THR A 13 8.94 -3.37 5.04
CA THR A 13 8.26 -2.82 6.20
C THR A 13 8.51 -1.32 6.36
N LEU A 14 9.69 -0.85 5.95
CA LEU A 14 9.99 0.57 6.05
C LEU A 14 9.08 1.40 5.14
N ALA A 15 8.88 0.92 3.90
CA ALA A 15 7.98 1.62 2.98
C ALA A 15 6.54 1.57 3.48
N VAL A 16 6.10 0.43 4.03
CA VAL A 16 4.76 0.31 4.62
C VAL A 16 4.59 1.35 5.72
N SER A 17 5.55 1.42 6.64
CA SER A 17 5.45 2.38 7.75
C SER A 17 5.36 3.82 7.25
N ARG A 18 6.17 4.18 6.26
CA ARG A 18 6.16 5.53 5.74
C ARG A 18 4.84 5.88 5.08
N LEU A 19 4.27 4.94 4.34
CA LEU A 19 2.99 5.18 3.69
C LEU A 19 1.87 5.33 4.71
N LEU A 20 1.88 4.53 5.76
CA LEU A 20 0.89 4.65 6.82
C LEU A 20 0.99 6.01 7.51
N GLU A 21 2.21 6.51 7.72
CA GLU A 21 2.40 7.84 8.30
C GLU A 21 1.88 8.94 7.38
N GLN A 22 1.87 8.70 6.08
CA GLN A 22 1.36 9.66 5.11
C GLN A 22 -0.16 9.60 4.95
N GLY A 23 -0.84 8.74 5.70
CA GLY A 23 -2.27 8.65 5.66
C GLY A 23 -2.82 7.52 4.78
N PHE A 24 -1.96 6.68 4.24
CA PHE A 24 -2.41 5.51 3.50
C PHE A 24 -2.95 4.46 4.45
N CYS A 25 -3.93 3.70 3.99
CA CYS A 25 -4.49 2.58 4.74
C CYS A 25 -4.21 1.28 3.99
N GLY A 26 -3.85 0.24 4.73
CA GLY A 26 -3.72 -1.09 4.15
C GLY A 26 -5.10 -1.63 3.82
N ILE A 27 -5.31 -1.98 2.54
CA ILE A 27 -6.61 -2.40 2.06
C ILE A 27 -6.66 -3.91 1.82
N ALA A 28 -5.63 -4.47 1.19
CA ALA A 28 -5.65 -5.87 0.83
C ALA A 28 -4.26 -6.46 0.74
N LEU A 29 -4.15 -7.73 1.11
CA LEU A 29 -2.97 -8.56 0.87
C LEU A 29 -3.26 -9.45 -0.33
N TYR A 30 -2.25 -9.66 -1.16
CA TYR A 30 -2.38 -10.53 -2.33
C TYR A 30 -1.00 -11.07 -2.71
N ASP A 31 -1.00 -12.10 -3.55
CA ASP A 31 0.25 -12.67 -4.04
C ASP A 31 0.75 -11.82 -5.20
N GLY A 32 1.98 -11.32 -5.07
CA GLY A 32 2.61 -10.58 -6.15
C GLY A 32 3.01 -11.49 -7.30
N ALA A 33 3.50 -10.87 -8.38
CA ALA A 33 3.85 -11.61 -9.59
C ALA A 33 4.97 -12.62 -9.36
N ASP A 34 5.81 -12.39 -8.38
CA ASP A 34 6.93 -13.26 -8.02
C ASP A 34 6.56 -14.29 -6.95
N GLY A 35 5.30 -14.39 -6.58
CA GLY A 35 4.83 -15.29 -5.54
C GLY A 35 5.04 -14.79 -4.12
N GLN A 36 5.57 -13.59 -3.96
CA GLN A 36 5.77 -12.99 -2.64
C GLN A 36 4.54 -12.18 -2.25
N PRO A 37 4.20 -12.13 -0.95
CA PRO A 37 3.05 -11.35 -0.53
C PRO A 37 3.27 -9.87 -0.78
N ALA A 38 2.23 -9.21 -1.24
CA ALA A 38 2.24 -7.77 -1.50
C ALA A 38 1.05 -7.12 -0.82
N LEU A 39 1.20 -5.84 -0.51
CA LEU A 39 0.17 -5.07 0.16
C LEU A 39 -0.26 -3.92 -0.74
N ARG A 40 -1.58 -3.76 -0.90
CA ARG A 40 -2.14 -2.60 -1.57
C ARG A 40 -2.60 -1.61 -0.51
N LEU A 41 -2.11 -0.37 -0.63
CA LEU A 41 -2.50 0.73 0.24
C LEU A 41 -3.20 1.79 -0.57
N GLU A 42 -4.16 2.44 0.02
CA GLU A 42 -4.93 3.50 -0.63
C GLU A 42 -5.08 4.68 0.29
N ARG A 43 -5.11 5.86 -0.31
CA ARG A 43 -5.37 7.10 0.40
C ARG A 43 -6.30 7.95 -0.45
N PRO A 44 -7.44 8.40 0.11
CA PRO A 44 -8.29 9.32 -0.62
C PRO A 44 -7.58 10.65 -0.78
N ASN A 45 -7.71 11.25 -1.96
CA ASN A 45 -7.16 12.57 -2.18
C ASN A 45 -7.98 13.59 -1.41
N PRO A 46 -7.33 14.53 -0.71
CA PRO A 46 -8.07 15.62 -0.08
C PRO A 46 -8.75 16.46 -1.15
N ALA A 47 -9.96 16.84 -0.88
CA ALA A 47 -10.74 17.66 -1.80
C ALA A 47 -10.19 19.09 -1.86
#